data_9a03e717cf2d5cc033041afcb0e64d03
#
_entry.id   9a03e717cf2d5cc033041afcb0e64d03
#
_cell.length_a   1.000
_cell.length_b   1.000
_cell.length_c   1.000
_cell.angle_alpha   90.00
_cell.angle_beta   90.00
_cell.angle_gamma   90.00
#
_symmetry.space_group_name_H-M   'P 1'
#
loop_
_entity.id
_entity.type
_entity.pdbx_description
1 polymer ?
#
loop_
_entity_poly.entity_id
_entity_poly.type
_entity_poly.pdbx_seq_one_letter_code
_entity_poly.pdbx_strand_id
1 'polypeptide(L)'
;MTKIKDIEHNIDDRVEDYSSDLSKERKKLQKENKLPKFIATAGWQLLKSNYLSGQELDNPRLRYETIAKTLSKHVEGQLPLLKDMISWENTFFDLLWEGDVSASTPMLANTGTNKGLPVSCSGCYVGDSVEDFYTMLKENAILTKYGFGTSGYFGDIRGRGEKFGVDGKATGSLPVFDSFVDMSKKISQGSQRRGAFAGYFDLMHKDFDEIISYLRESDDDKNLGFCIYDEDLKKWSENDPEVNRRIAEVVAMSSDLGKGYLFKSDLANRLLPDFYKKAGLKSYASNLCTEINLGINKDLIFTCVLLSINLANWD
;
A
#
# COMPACT_ATOMS: atom_id res chain seq x y z
N MET A 1 -14.52 -32.69 7.67
CA MET A 1 -14.13 -31.27 7.68
C MET A 1 -13.70 -30.94 9.10
N THR A 2 -12.42 -30.83 9.32
CA THR A 2 -11.86 -30.42 10.64
C THR A 2 -12.17 -28.93 10.78
N LYS A 3 -12.87 -28.57 11.84
CA LYS A 3 -13.28 -27.17 12.06
C LYS A 3 -12.03 -26.30 12.21
N ILE A 4 -11.96 -25.19 11.50
CA ILE A 4 -10.85 -24.22 11.54
C ILE A 4 -10.52 -23.76 12.97
N LYS A 5 -11.50 -23.77 13.89
CA LYS A 5 -11.31 -23.51 15.33
C LYS A 5 -10.29 -24.43 16.03
N ASP A 6 -10.05 -25.63 15.51
CA ASP A 6 -9.07 -26.56 16.09
C ASP A 6 -7.63 -26.27 15.62
N ILE A 7 -7.46 -25.41 14.59
CA ILE A 7 -6.15 -25.01 14.07
C ILE A 7 -5.55 -23.85 14.88
N GLU A 8 -6.38 -22.96 15.42
CA GLU A 8 -5.92 -21.79 16.20
C GLU A 8 -5.25 -22.18 17.52
N HIS A 9 -5.70 -23.24 18.19
CA HIS A 9 -5.04 -23.73 19.42
C HIS A 9 -3.65 -24.31 19.19
N ASN A 10 -3.35 -24.79 17.95
CA ASN A 10 -2.05 -25.38 17.62
C ASN A 10 -1.01 -24.38 17.12
N ILE A 11 -1.38 -23.13 16.81
CA ILE A 11 -0.44 -22.10 16.36
C ILE A 11 0.26 -21.46 17.58
N ASP A 12 -0.44 -21.26 18.66
CA ASP A 12 0.09 -20.69 19.91
C ASP A 12 1.17 -21.60 20.55
N ASP A 13 1.05 -22.92 20.40
CA ASP A 13 2.01 -23.90 20.96
C ASP A 13 3.30 -24.02 20.13
N ARG A 14 3.32 -23.55 18.88
CA ARG A 14 4.50 -23.63 17.99
C ARG A 14 5.42 -22.42 18.03
N VAL A 15 5.04 -21.34 18.71
CA VAL A 15 5.76 -20.05 18.76
C VAL A 15 6.19 -19.73 20.20
N GLU A 16 6.51 -20.74 21.01
CA GLU A 16 6.94 -20.56 22.40
C GLU A 16 8.36 -20.02 22.60
N ASP A 17 9.06 -19.58 21.53
CA ASP A 17 10.39 -18.97 21.60
C ASP A 17 10.38 -17.45 21.86
N TYR A 18 9.21 -16.83 21.99
CA TYR A 18 9.12 -15.46 22.47
C TYR A 18 9.25 -15.39 23.99
N SER A 19 9.94 -14.38 24.51
CA SER A 19 10.26 -14.26 25.94
C SER A 19 9.06 -14.63 26.81
N SER A 20 9.27 -15.49 27.83
CA SER A 20 8.23 -15.94 28.73
C SER A 20 7.44 -14.80 29.39
N ASP A 21 8.09 -13.62 29.53
CA ASP A 21 7.50 -12.43 30.13
C ASP A 21 6.49 -11.74 29.23
N LEU A 22 6.77 -11.66 27.91
CA LEU A 22 5.83 -11.09 26.93
C LEU A 22 4.56 -11.94 26.82
N SER A 23 4.70 -13.26 26.85
CA SER A 23 3.56 -14.20 26.86
C SER A 23 2.71 -14.07 28.13
N LYS A 24 3.37 -13.92 29.31
CA LYS A 24 2.67 -13.71 30.59
C LYS A 24 1.92 -12.36 30.59
N GLU A 25 2.56 -11.31 30.10
CA GLU A 25 1.95 -9.98 29.97
C GLU A 25 0.71 -10.02 29.08
N ARG A 26 0.82 -10.64 27.90
CA ARG A 26 -0.31 -10.84 26.99
C ARG A 26 -1.48 -11.55 27.68
N LYS A 27 -1.21 -12.72 28.29
CA LYS A 27 -2.23 -13.52 28.98
C LYS A 27 -2.92 -12.74 30.11
N LYS A 28 -2.15 -11.93 30.86
CA LYS A 28 -2.69 -11.04 31.89
C LYS A 28 -3.64 -10.01 31.31
N LEU A 29 -3.21 -9.27 30.26
CA LEU A 29 -4.03 -8.24 29.61
C LEU A 29 -5.32 -8.83 29.00
N GLN A 30 -5.24 -10.03 28.43
CA GLN A 30 -6.43 -10.76 27.92
C GLN A 30 -7.39 -11.16 29.05
N LYS A 31 -6.88 -11.65 30.19
CA LYS A 31 -7.69 -11.97 31.36
C LYS A 31 -8.38 -10.75 31.96
N GLU A 32 -7.71 -9.59 31.91
CA GLU A 32 -8.26 -8.30 32.37
C GLU A 32 -9.17 -7.62 31.32
N ASN A 33 -9.44 -8.27 30.18
CA ASN A 33 -10.22 -7.74 29.06
C ASN A 33 -9.66 -6.41 28.51
N LYS A 34 -8.32 -6.27 28.52
CA LYS A 34 -7.58 -5.12 28.00
C LYS A 34 -6.94 -5.38 26.64
N LEU A 35 -6.87 -6.64 26.20
CA LEU A 35 -6.33 -7.05 24.92
C LEU A 35 -7.28 -8.07 24.27
N PRO A 36 -7.54 -7.98 22.95
CA PRO A 36 -8.37 -8.97 22.25
C PRO A 36 -7.83 -10.39 22.38
N LYS A 37 -8.73 -11.37 22.48
CA LYS A 37 -8.37 -12.77 22.68
C LYS A 37 -7.61 -13.40 21.53
N PHE A 38 -7.86 -12.93 20.29
CA PHE A 38 -7.20 -13.43 19.09
C PHE A 38 -5.74 -12.98 18.94
N ILE A 39 -5.29 -12.00 19.74
CA ILE A 39 -3.90 -11.49 19.64
C ILE A 39 -2.94 -12.53 20.24
N ALA A 40 -2.11 -13.13 19.37
CA ALA A 40 -1.01 -14.00 19.75
C ALA A 40 0.18 -13.22 20.31
N THR A 41 1.20 -13.89 20.89
CA THR A 41 2.37 -13.22 21.51
C THR A 41 3.16 -12.37 20.51
N ALA A 42 3.36 -12.85 19.28
CA ALA A 42 4.00 -12.07 18.21
C ALA A 42 3.18 -10.83 17.84
N GLY A 43 1.86 -10.97 17.75
CA GLY A 43 0.93 -9.86 17.51
C GLY A 43 0.97 -8.83 18.65
N TRP A 44 1.06 -9.29 19.90
CA TRP A 44 1.21 -8.40 21.05
C TRP A 44 2.52 -7.63 21.01
N GLN A 45 3.64 -8.28 20.70
CA GLN A 45 4.92 -7.60 20.54
C GLN A 45 4.86 -6.51 19.49
N LEU A 46 4.29 -6.81 18.32
CA LEU A 46 4.16 -5.86 17.22
C LEU A 46 3.24 -4.68 17.60
N LEU A 47 2.09 -4.97 18.22
CA LEU A 47 1.13 -3.96 18.68
C LEU A 47 1.78 -3.01 19.69
N LYS A 48 2.46 -3.56 20.70
CA LYS A 48 3.14 -2.83 21.76
C LYS A 48 4.25 -1.92 21.23
N SER A 49 5.08 -2.42 20.30
CA SER A 49 6.25 -1.70 19.80
C SER A 49 5.93 -0.60 18.78
N ASN A 50 4.88 -0.77 17.98
CA ASN A 50 4.67 0.07 16.80
C ASN A 50 3.39 0.91 16.82
N TYR A 51 2.36 0.49 17.60
CA TYR A 51 1.03 1.10 17.49
C TYR A 51 0.58 1.84 18.75
N LEU A 52 0.98 1.35 19.92
CA LEU A 52 0.53 1.88 21.21
C LEU A 52 1.47 2.94 21.76
N SER A 53 0.93 3.85 22.59
CA SER A 53 1.70 4.87 23.27
C SER A 53 1.02 5.32 24.57
N GLY A 54 1.84 5.77 25.53
CA GLY A 54 1.34 6.27 26.80
C GLY A 54 0.48 5.24 27.54
N GLN A 55 -0.72 5.62 27.94
CA GLN A 55 -1.64 4.75 28.70
C GLN A 55 -2.13 3.54 27.90
N GLU A 56 -2.06 3.55 26.55
CA GLU A 56 -2.43 2.42 25.71
C GLU A 56 -1.49 1.22 25.91
N LEU A 57 -0.25 1.43 26.35
CA LEU A 57 0.70 0.35 26.66
C LEU A 57 0.25 -0.52 27.84
N ASP A 58 -0.41 0.09 28.82
CA ASP A 58 -0.95 -0.62 29.99
C ASP A 58 -2.40 -1.07 29.80
N ASN A 59 -3.09 -0.45 28.84
CA ASN A 59 -4.47 -0.75 28.48
C ASN A 59 -4.70 -0.60 26.98
N PRO A 60 -4.31 -1.57 26.16
CA PRO A 60 -4.52 -1.58 24.71
C PRO A 60 -5.96 -1.32 24.25
N ARG A 61 -6.95 -1.68 25.07
CA ARG A 61 -8.37 -1.47 24.81
C ARG A 61 -8.68 -0.01 24.48
N LEU A 62 -7.98 0.93 25.11
CA LEU A 62 -8.14 2.37 24.85
C LEU A 62 -7.88 2.74 23.38
N ARG A 63 -6.97 2.03 22.70
CA ARG A 63 -6.69 2.24 21.26
C ARG A 63 -7.90 1.87 20.43
N TYR A 64 -8.50 0.74 20.67
CA TYR A 64 -9.71 0.27 19.96
C TYR A 64 -10.90 1.19 20.22
N GLU A 65 -11.11 1.61 21.46
CA GLU A 65 -12.15 2.57 21.86
C GLU A 65 -11.95 3.94 21.18
N THR A 66 -10.70 4.43 21.08
CA THR A 66 -10.38 5.69 20.39
C THR A 66 -10.70 5.59 18.89
N ILE A 67 -10.37 4.48 18.23
CA ILE A 67 -10.68 4.26 16.82
C ILE A 67 -12.20 4.26 16.63
N ALA A 68 -12.91 3.42 17.39
CA ALA A 68 -14.36 3.28 17.28
C ALA A 68 -15.09 4.62 17.48
N LYS A 69 -14.72 5.35 18.51
CA LYS A 69 -15.27 6.67 18.81
C LYS A 69 -14.97 7.71 17.72
N THR A 70 -13.79 7.66 17.11
CA THR A 70 -13.43 8.59 16.05
C THR A 70 -14.23 8.30 14.78
N LEU A 71 -14.36 7.03 14.41
CA LEU A 71 -15.11 6.60 13.25
C LEU A 71 -16.61 6.89 13.43
N SER A 72 -17.19 6.59 14.60
CA SER A 72 -18.61 6.81 14.86
C SER A 72 -19.01 8.27 14.70
N LYS A 73 -18.22 9.20 15.24
CA LYS A 73 -18.47 10.64 15.11
C LYS A 73 -18.50 11.08 13.64
N HIS A 74 -17.64 10.50 12.81
CA HIS A 74 -17.61 10.84 11.39
C HIS A 74 -18.85 10.32 10.67
N VAL A 75 -19.24 9.06 10.93
CA VAL A 75 -20.44 8.45 10.32
C VAL A 75 -21.73 9.13 10.78
N GLU A 76 -21.86 9.39 12.06
CA GLU A 76 -23.03 10.09 12.63
C GLU A 76 -23.23 11.48 12.02
N GLY A 77 -22.15 12.19 11.73
CA GLY A 77 -22.21 13.48 11.03
C GLY A 77 -22.68 13.37 9.58
N GLN A 78 -22.44 12.23 8.92
CA GLN A 78 -22.81 12.02 7.51
C GLN A 78 -24.15 11.30 7.33
N LEU A 79 -24.54 10.45 8.28
CA LEU A 79 -25.76 9.65 8.25
C LEU A 79 -26.63 9.92 9.47
N PRO A 80 -27.12 11.15 9.68
CA PRO A 80 -27.86 11.51 10.88
C PRO A 80 -29.16 10.72 11.08
N LEU A 81 -29.77 10.22 10.00
CA LEU A 81 -31.01 9.41 10.06
C LEU A 81 -30.79 8.01 10.69
N LEU A 82 -29.57 7.52 10.73
CA LEU A 82 -29.25 6.21 11.32
C LEU A 82 -28.72 6.30 12.75
N LYS A 83 -28.53 7.49 13.28
CA LYS A 83 -27.92 7.73 14.59
C LYS A 83 -28.66 7.05 15.73
N ASP A 84 -29.99 7.07 15.69
CA ASP A 84 -30.83 6.49 16.75
C ASP A 84 -31.11 4.99 16.54
N MET A 85 -30.73 4.43 15.41
CA MET A 85 -30.98 3.02 15.05
C MET A 85 -29.78 2.11 15.31
N ILE A 86 -28.56 2.66 15.22
CA ILE A 86 -27.32 1.90 15.31
C ILE A 86 -26.33 2.62 16.20
N SER A 87 -25.82 1.95 17.22
CA SER A 87 -24.66 2.44 17.98
C SER A 87 -23.37 2.20 17.19
N TRP A 88 -23.02 3.16 16.32
CA TRP A 88 -21.81 3.04 15.48
C TRP A 88 -20.54 2.86 16.29
N GLU A 89 -20.42 3.48 17.46
CA GLU A 89 -19.25 3.32 18.33
C GLU A 89 -19.12 1.86 18.80
N ASN A 90 -20.21 1.26 19.30
CA ASN A 90 -20.19 -0.14 19.73
C ASN A 90 -19.93 -1.06 18.53
N THR A 91 -20.59 -0.83 17.40
CA THR A 91 -20.40 -1.64 16.19
C THR A 91 -18.96 -1.64 15.72
N PHE A 92 -18.31 -0.48 15.59
CA PHE A 92 -16.91 -0.41 15.18
C PHE A 92 -15.97 -1.02 16.23
N PHE A 93 -16.27 -0.82 17.51
CA PHE A 93 -15.49 -1.45 18.57
C PHE A 93 -15.58 -2.97 18.51
N ASP A 94 -16.79 -3.54 18.43
CA ASP A 94 -17.01 -4.97 18.43
C ASP A 94 -16.36 -5.64 17.21
N LEU A 95 -16.53 -5.09 16.01
CA LEU A 95 -15.90 -5.60 14.79
C LEU A 95 -14.37 -5.69 14.88
N LEU A 96 -13.74 -4.69 15.50
CA LEU A 96 -12.29 -4.66 15.68
C LEU A 96 -11.84 -5.55 16.86
N TRP A 97 -12.63 -5.58 17.94
CA TRP A 97 -12.30 -6.26 19.18
C TRP A 97 -12.45 -7.78 19.10
N GLU A 98 -13.48 -8.24 18.39
CA GLU A 98 -13.71 -9.67 18.15
C GLU A 98 -12.87 -10.22 16.99
N GLY A 99 -12.22 -9.33 16.23
CA GLY A 99 -11.35 -9.70 15.10
C GLY A 99 -12.10 -10.06 13.83
N ASP A 100 -13.34 -9.59 13.68
CA ASP A 100 -14.12 -9.72 12.44
C ASP A 100 -13.54 -8.84 11.32
N VAL A 101 -12.97 -7.71 11.73
CA VAL A 101 -12.27 -6.77 10.86
C VAL A 101 -10.88 -6.48 11.40
N SER A 102 -9.88 -6.57 10.52
CA SER A 102 -8.51 -6.16 10.81
C SER A 102 -8.22 -4.80 10.16
N ALA A 103 -7.91 -3.81 10.98
CA ALA A 103 -7.49 -2.49 10.50
C ALA A 103 -6.06 -2.52 9.98
N SER A 104 -5.79 -1.75 8.91
CA SER A 104 -4.42 -1.56 8.42
C SER A 104 -3.55 -0.84 9.46
N THR A 105 -2.23 -0.97 9.31
CA THR A 105 -1.24 -0.31 10.18
C THR A 105 -1.53 1.18 10.40
N PRO A 106 -1.73 2.02 9.36
CA PRO A 106 -2.02 3.43 9.58
C PRO A 106 -3.36 3.67 10.28
N MET A 107 -4.35 2.86 9.95
CA MET A 107 -5.66 2.99 10.59
C MET A 107 -5.58 2.64 12.07
N LEU A 108 -4.88 1.56 12.42
CA LEU A 108 -4.69 1.13 13.81
C LEU A 108 -3.79 2.09 14.60
N ALA A 109 -2.76 2.69 13.97
CA ALA A 109 -1.81 3.58 14.65
C ALA A 109 -2.28 5.03 14.75
N ASN A 110 -2.95 5.55 13.72
CA ASN A 110 -3.14 6.98 13.53
C ASN A 110 -4.57 7.48 13.78
N THR A 111 -5.61 6.63 13.62
CA THR A 111 -7.01 7.07 13.79
C THR A 111 -7.24 7.68 15.17
N GLY A 112 -7.77 8.90 15.19
CA GLY A 112 -8.03 9.64 16.44
C GLY A 112 -6.78 10.20 17.11
N THR A 113 -5.63 10.23 16.42
CA THR A 113 -4.37 10.82 16.89
C THR A 113 -3.90 11.92 15.93
N ASN A 114 -2.84 12.62 16.31
CA ASN A 114 -2.13 13.57 15.45
C ASN A 114 -0.78 13.02 14.92
N LYS A 115 -0.55 11.71 15.02
CA LYS A 115 0.72 11.08 14.63
C LYS A 115 0.87 10.97 13.11
N GLY A 116 -0.25 10.83 12.38
CA GLY A 116 -0.29 10.66 10.92
C GLY A 116 -1.73 10.54 10.44
N LEU A 117 -1.91 10.11 9.19
CA LEU A 117 -3.22 9.89 8.59
C LEU A 117 -3.58 8.39 8.60
N PRO A 118 -4.87 8.03 8.71
CA PRO A 118 -5.32 6.63 8.70
C PRO A 118 -5.38 6.06 7.27
N VAL A 119 -4.44 6.43 6.42
CA VAL A 119 -4.39 6.06 5.00
C VAL A 119 -3.13 5.25 4.72
N SER A 120 -3.27 4.17 3.98
CA SER A 120 -2.20 3.19 3.76
C SER A 120 -1.34 3.51 2.56
N CYS A 121 -1.96 3.83 1.42
CA CYS A 121 -1.28 3.97 0.14
C CYS A 121 -1.78 5.18 -0.64
N SER A 122 -0.91 5.66 -1.54
CA SER A 122 -1.22 6.69 -2.52
C SER A 122 -0.49 6.38 -3.83
N GLY A 123 -1.06 6.82 -4.95
CA GLY A 123 -0.41 6.75 -6.26
C GLY A 123 -0.63 8.01 -7.07
N CYS A 124 0.39 8.42 -7.81
CA CYS A 124 0.39 9.64 -8.62
C CYS A 124 0.79 9.36 -10.06
N TYR A 125 0.50 10.32 -10.91
CA TYR A 125 0.99 10.42 -12.28
C TYR A 125 2.13 11.44 -12.32
N VAL A 126 3.28 11.07 -12.87
CA VAL A 126 4.44 11.94 -13.01
C VAL A 126 4.53 12.37 -14.47
N GLY A 127 4.23 13.65 -14.75
CA GLY A 127 4.30 14.21 -16.09
C GLY A 127 5.75 14.44 -16.55
N ASP A 128 5.93 14.71 -17.84
CA ASP A 128 7.25 14.85 -18.48
C ASP A 128 7.76 16.31 -18.47
N SER A 129 7.79 16.92 -17.27
CA SER A 129 8.39 18.24 -17.06
C SER A 129 9.12 18.32 -15.71
N VAL A 130 10.08 19.23 -15.61
CA VAL A 130 10.82 19.46 -14.34
C VAL A 130 9.85 19.90 -13.24
N GLU A 131 8.87 20.73 -13.58
CA GLU A 131 7.83 21.19 -12.67
C GLU A 131 6.99 20.02 -12.14
N ASP A 132 6.57 19.10 -13.01
CA ASP A 132 5.81 17.92 -12.63
C ASP A 132 6.65 16.99 -11.75
N PHE A 133 7.93 16.76 -12.08
CA PHE A 133 8.84 15.92 -11.29
C PHE A 133 8.93 16.41 -9.85
N TYR A 134 9.25 17.67 -9.64
CA TYR A 134 9.45 18.21 -8.29
C TYR A 134 8.14 18.45 -7.54
N THR A 135 7.05 18.75 -8.24
CA THR A 135 5.72 18.86 -7.62
C THR A 135 5.31 17.50 -7.05
N MET A 136 5.37 16.44 -7.85
CA MET A 136 5.02 15.08 -7.40
C MET A 136 6.01 14.54 -6.38
N LEU A 137 7.29 14.82 -6.50
CA LEU A 137 8.30 14.43 -5.50
C LEU A 137 8.00 15.07 -4.13
N LYS A 138 7.69 16.36 -4.09
CA LYS A 138 7.29 17.07 -2.87
C LYS A 138 6.01 16.49 -2.27
N GLU A 139 5.00 16.22 -3.07
CA GLU A 139 3.74 15.64 -2.62
C GLU A 139 3.96 14.26 -2.02
N ASN A 140 4.69 13.39 -2.71
CA ASN A 140 5.05 12.06 -2.20
C ASN A 140 5.86 12.12 -0.89
N ALA A 141 6.78 13.09 -0.75
CA ALA A 141 7.53 13.29 0.50
C ALA A 141 6.60 13.64 1.67
N ILE A 142 5.62 14.52 1.43
CA ILE A 142 4.62 14.89 2.45
C ILE A 142 3.76 13.69 2.82
N LEU A 143 3.26 12.93 1.85
CA LEU A 143 2.45 11.73 2.07
C LEU A 143 3.23 10.66 2.84
N THR A 144 4.48 10.40 2.44
CA THR A 144 5.38 9.45 3.14
C THR A 144 5.61 9.86 4.59
N LYS A 145 5.80 11.15 4.88
CA LYS A 145 5.89 11.68 6.25
C LYS A 145 4.65 11.34 7.10
N TYR A 146 3.47 11.31 6.48
CA TYR A 146 2.21 10.96 7.17
C TYR A 146 1.91 9.45 7.19
N GLY A 147 2.84 8.61 6.72
CA GLY A 147 2.78 7.15 6.84
C GLY A 147 2.25 6.41 5.61
N PHE A 148 2.13 7.07 4.47
CA PHE A 148 1.71 6.44 3.23
C PHE A 148 2.84 5.61 2.61
N GLY A 149 2.51 4.44 2.05
CA GLY A 149 3.26 3.85 0.97
C GLY A 149 2.88 4.56 -0.33
N THR A 150 3.84 4.98 -1.12
CA THR A 150 3.59 5.79 -2.31
C THR A 150 3.98 5.06 -3.59
N SER A 151 3.35 5.41 -4.70
CA SER A 151 3.68 4.91 -6.03
C SER A 151 3.56 6.02 -7.08
N GLY A 152 4.19 5.82 -8.22
CA GLY A 152 4.12 6.76 -9.32
C GLY A 152 4.21 6.09 -10.69
N TYR A 153 3.48 6.62 -11.67
CA TYR A 153 3.60 6.24 -13.07
C TYR A 153 4.58 7.16 -13.78
N PHE A 154 5.55 6.57 -14.47
CA PHE A 154 6.65 7.23 -15.18
C PHE A 154 6.68 6.90 -16.68
N GLY A 155 5.68 6.16 -17.17
CA GLY A 155 5.69 5.65 -18.55
C GLY A 155 5.66 6.74 -19.63
N ASP A 156 5.12 7.91 -19.32
CA ASP A 156 5.07 9.04 -20.27
C ASP A 156 6.32 9.94 -20.24
N ILE A 157 7.25 9.68 -19.31
CA ILE A 157 8.52 10.42 -19.28
C ILE A 157 9.38 9.96 -20.45
N ARG A 158 9.87 10.91 -21.25
CA ARG A 158 10.70 10.60 -22.42
C ARG A 158 11.97 9.84 -22.04
N GLY A 159 12.35 8.90 -22.91
CA GLY A 159 13.52 8.06 -22.71
C GLY A 159 14.84 8.82 -22.89
N ARG A 160 15.93 8.24 -22.38
CA ARG A 160 17.28 8.77 -22.48
C ARG A 160 17.66 9.09 -23.94
N GLY A 161 18.20 10.29 -24.15
CA GLY A 161 18.67 10.76 -25.44
C GLY A 161 17.56 11.23 -26.39
N GLU A 162 16.27 11.18 -25.99
CA GLU A 162 15.20 11.81 -26.77
C GLU A 162 15.35 13.32 -26.79
N LYS A 163 15.04 13.91 -27.94
CA LYS A 163 15.22 15.36 -28.17
C LYS A 163 14.13 16.15 -27.43
N PHE A 164 14.54 17.28 -26.85
CA PHE A 164 13.62 18.32 -26.39
C PHE A 164 14.17 19.70 -26.73
N GLY A 165 13.28 20.65 -27.04
CA GLY A 165 13.69 21.97 -27.50
C GLY A 165 14.51 21.90 -28.80
N VAL A 166 15.48 22.82 -28.95
CA VAL A 166 16.30 22.93 -30.18
C VAL A 166 17.42 21.90 -30.19
N ASP A 167 18.20 21.79 -29.11
CA ASP A 167 19.41 20.93 -29.03
C ASP A 167 19.49 20.06 -27.76
N GLY A 168 18.44 20.06 -26.94
CA GLY A 168 18.40 19.31 -25.69
C GLY A 168 18.24 17.80 -25.92
N LYS A 169 18.82 16.99 -24.99
CA LYS A 169 18.63 15.54 -24.92
C LYS A 169 18.20 15.17 -23.51
N ALA A 170 17.13 14.37 -23.41
CA ALA A 170 16.59 13.90 -22.15
C ALA A 170 17.61 13.00 -21.41
N THR A 171 17.64 13.13 -20.10
CA THR A 171 18.45 12.27 -19.22
C THR A 171 17.81 10.90 -18.99
N GLY A 172 16.56 10.72 -19.40
CA GLY A 172 15.78 9.51 -19.24
C GLY A 172 14.90 9.52 -17.98
N SER A 173 14.06 8.53 -17.89
CA SER A 173 13.07 8.36 -16.83
C SER A 173 13.68 7.80 -15.52
N LEU A 174 14.74 6.99 -15.61
CA LEU A 174 15.37 6.33 -14.47
C LEU A 174 15.93 7.32 -13.42
N PRO A 175 16.65 8.40 -13.75
CA PRO A 175 17.12 9.38 -12.77
C PRO A 175 15.98 10.07 -12.02
N VAL A 176 14.85 10.29 -12.70
CA VAL A 176 13.65 10.85 -12.06
C VAL A 176 13.09 9.86 -11.05
N PHE A 177 12.89 8.62 -11.46
CA PHE A 177 12.42 7.54 -10.57
C PHE A 177 13.34 7.35 -9.36
N ASP A 178 14.67 7.32 -9.55
CA ASP A 178 15.65 7.15 -8.48
C ASP A 178 15.55 8.26 -7.42
N SER A 179 15.20 9.48 -7.83
CA SER A 179 14.94 10.58 -6.89
C SER A 179 13.76 10.31 -5.95
N PHE A 180 12.70 9.61 -6.43
CA PHE A 180 11.57 9.22 -5.60
C PHE A 180 11.93 8.08 -4.64
N VAL A 181 12.72 7.11 -5.10
CA VAL A 181 13.24 6.03 -4.23
C VAL A 181 14.11 6.61 -3.13
N ASP A 182 15.05 7.49 -3.48
CA ASP A 182 15.91 8.16 -2.52
C ASP A 182 15.14 9.02 -1.51
N MET A 183 14.13 9.75 -1.97
CA MET A 183 13.24 10.50 -1.09
C MET A 183 12.55 9.56 -0.10
N SER A 184 12.01 8.43 -0.56
CA SER A 184 11.29 7.49 0.30
C SER A 184 12.18 6.88 1.39
N LYS A 185 13.48 6.68 1.12
CA LYS A 185 14.47 6.22 2.10
C LYS A 185 14.80 7.27 3.17
N LYS A 186 14.79 8.54 2.79
CA LYS A 186 15.15 9.67 3.66
C LYS A 186 13.96 10.17 4.50
N ILE A 187 12.75 9.95 4.03
CA ILE A 187 11.52 10.41 4.68
C ILE A 187 10.78 9.18 5.24
N SER A 188 10.39 9.25 6.51
CA SER A 188 9.61 8.20 7.16
C SER A 188 8.66 8.80 8.21
N GLN A 189 7.63 8.04 8.58
CA GLN A 189 6.77 8.37 9.71
C GLN A 189 7.47 7.97 11.04
N GLY A 190 8.53 8.68 11.41
CA GLY A 190 9.29 8.39 12.62
C GLY A 190 9.74 6.91 12.69
N SER A 191 9.57 6.26 13.85
CA SER A 191 9.89 4.85 14.05
C SER A 191 8.77 3.88 13.63
N GLN A 192 7.58 4.39 13.25
CA GLN A 192 6.40 3.55 13.05
C GLN A 192 6.32 2.90 11.67
N ARG A 193 6.70 3.62 10.62
CA ARG A 193 6.65 3.11 9.25
C ARG A 193 7.77 3.69 8.41
N ARG A 194 8.56 2.82 7.78
CA ARG A 194 9.55 3.23 6.77
C ARG A 194 8.85 3.70 5.51
N GLY A 195 9.43 4.71 4.83
CA GLY A 195 8.98 5.09 3.50
C GLY A 195 9.20 3.94 2.52
N ALA A 196 8.25 3.76 1.61
CA ALA A 196 8.34 2.80 0.52
C ALA A 196 7.73 3.41 -0.74
N PHE A 197 8.39 3.20 -1.88
CA PHE A 197 7.98 3.73 -3.17
C PHE A 197 8.02 2.64 -4.24
N ALA A 198 6.99 2.55 -5.10
CA ALA A 198 6.97 1.72 -6.29
C ALA A 198 6.77 2.56 -7.54
N GLY A 199 7.58 2.30 -8.56
CA GLY A 199 7.40 2.91 -9.89
C GLY A 199 6.59 2.04 -10.82
N TYR A 200 5.96 2.66 -11.82
CA TYR A 200 5.31 1.98 -12.94
C TYR A 200 5.80 2.57 -14.24
N PHE A 201 6.24 1.70 -15.14
CA PHE A 201 6.71 2.05 -16.47
C PHE A 201 5.98 1.23 -17.50
N ASP A 202 5.86 1.71 -18.72
CA ASP A 202 5.37 0.87 -19.80
C ASP A 202 6.39 -0.23 -20.15
N LEU A 203 5.91 -1.43 -20.46
CA LEU A 203 6.77 -2.54 -20.89
C LEU A 203 7.64 -2.13 -22.08
N MET A 204 7.08 -1.34 -23.00
CA MET A 204 7.75 -0.87 -24.21
C MET A 204 8.45 0.49 -24.04
N HIS A 205 8.63 0.94 -22.78
CA HIS A 205 9.38 2.19 -22.52
C HIS A 205 10.79 2.12 -23.11
N LYS A 206 11.29 3.25 -23.59
CA LYS A 206 12.60 3.34 -24.26
C LYS A 206 13.77 2.98 -23.32
N ASP A 207 13.65 3.34 -22.05
CA ASP A 207 14.67 3.06 -21.03
C ASP A 207 14.53 1.66 -20.39
N PHE A 208 13.74 0.75 -20.95
CA PHE A 208 13.46 -0.57 -20.36
C PHE A 208 14.73 -1.33 -19.96
N ASP A 209 15.72 -1.41 -20.83
CA ASP A 209 16.96 -2.15 -20.58
C ASP A 209 17.79 -1.53 -19.44
N GLU A 210 17.80 -0.19 -19.34
CA GLU A 210 18.45 0.52 -18.24
C GLU A 210 17.70 0.28 -16.92
N ILE A 211 16.36 0.29 -16.94
CA ILE A 211 15.51 0.04 -15.79
C ILE A 211 15.68 -1.40 -15.27
N ILE A 212 15.71 -2.39 -16.15
CA ILE A 212 15.92 -3.79 -15.77
C ILE A 212 17.30 -4.00 -15.15
N SER A 213 18.35 -3.42 -15.75
CA SER A 213 19.70 -3.49 -15.19
C SER A 213 19.78 -2.87 -13.81
N TYR A 214 19.18 -1.69 -13.64
CA TYR A 214 19.10 -1.00 -12.36
C TYR A 214 18.40 -1.83 -11.26
N LEU A 215 17.32 -2.53 -11.60
CA LEU A 215 16.63 -3.40 -10.65
C LEU A 215 17.46 -4.62 -10.25
N ARG A 216 18.17 -5.23 -11.19
CA ARG A 216 19.03 -6.39 -10.92
C ARG A 216 20.20 -6.05 -10.00
N GLU A 217 20.77 -4.87 -10.14
CA GLU A 217 21.94 -4.42 -9.40
C GLU A 217 21.58 -3.76 -8.05
N SER A 218 20.31 -3.50 -7.82
CA SER A 218 19.86 -2.74 -6.64
C SER A 218 19.54 -3.64 -5.46
N ASP A 219 19.65 -3.06 -4.26
CA ASP A 219 19.20 -3.65 -3.00
C ASP A 219 17.69 -3.92 -2.98
N ASP A 220 17.20 -4.63 -1.95
CA ASP A 220 15.83 -5.15 -1.85
C ASP A 220 14.71 -4.09 -1.79
N ASP A 221 15.05 -2.80 -1.60
CA ASP A 221 14.06 -1.72 -1.39
C ASP A 221 13.43 -1.20 -2.69
N LYS A 222 13.89 -1.66 -3.86
CA LYS A 222 13.45 -1.15 -5.16
C LYS A 222 12.50 -2.12 -5.81
N ASN A 223 11.29 -1.68 -6.09
CA ASN A 223 10.28 -2.48 -6.78
C ASN A 223 9.60 -1.67 -7.87
N LEU A 224 9.29 -2.33 -8.98
CA LEU A 224 8.66 -1.74 -10.16
C LEU A 224 7.56 -2.61 -10.71
N GLY A 225 6.51 -1.97 -11.25
CA GLY A 225 5.52 -2.58 -12.12
C GLY A 225 5.76 -2.18 -13.57
N PHE A 226 5.57 -3.12 -14.49
CA PHE A 226 5.54 -2.86 -15.92
C PHE A 226 4.11 -2.93 -16.43
N CYS A 227 3.64 -1.82 -16.97
CA CYS A 227 2.32 -1.71 -17.60
C CYS A 227 2.36 -2.42 -18.95
N ILE A 228 1.43 -3.35 -19.15
CA ILE A 228 1.23 -4.05 -20.42
C ILE A 228 -0.14 -3.72 -20.97
N TYR A 229 -0.21 -3.54 -22.27
CA TYR A 229 -1.39 -3.18 -23.03
C TYR A 229 -1.90 -4.35 -23.87
N ASP A 230 -3.12 -4.26 -24.35
CA ASP A 230 -3.69 -5.30 -25.23
C ASP A 230 -2.88 -5.45 -26.54
N GLU A 231 -2.28 -4.37 -27.02
CA GLU A 231 -1.36 -4.42 -28.16
C GLU A 231 -0.10 -5.25 -27.88
N ASP A 232 0.49 -5.10 -26.69
CA ASP A 232 1.65 -5.88 -26.26
C ASP A 232 1.30 -7.37 -26.16
N LEU A 233 0.13 -7.68 -25.59
CA LEU A 233 -0.35 -9.07 -25.50
C LEU A 233 -0.63 -9.68 -26.86
N LYS A 234 -1.13 -8.87 -27.81
CA LYS A 234 -1.29 -9.31 -29.20
C LYS A 234 0.05 -9.63 -29.83
N LYS A 235 1.03 -8.69 -29.76
CA LYS A 235 2.39 -8.92 -30.28
C LYS A 235 3.05 -10.13 -29.62
N TRP A 236 2.85 -10.33 -28.32
CA TRP A 236 3.32 -11.52 -27.61
C TRP A 236 2.74 -12.81 -28.19
N SER A 237 1.43 -12.84 -28.44
CA SER A 237 0.76 -14.01 -29.06
C SER A 237 1.21 -14.27 -30.52
N GLU A 238 1.68 -13.25 -31.21
CA GLU A 238 2.25 -13.29 -32.56
C GLU A 238 3.76 -13.59 -32.57
N ASN A 239 4.35 -13.87 -31.38
CA ASN A 239 5.76 -14.14 -31.17
C ASN A 239 6.70 -13.00 -31.56
N ASP A 240 6.30 -11.74 -31.33
CA ASP A 240 7.18 -10.59 -31.48
C ASP A 240 8.43 -10.75 -30.60
N PRO A 241 9.65 -10.74 -31.19
CA PRO A 241 10.87 -11.06 -30.45
C PRO A 241 11.15 -10.07 -29.31
N GLU A 242 10.86 -8.80 -29.49
CA GLU A 242 11.17 -7.76 -28.49
C GLU A 242 10.19 -7.82 -27.32
N VAL A 243 8.89 -7.97 -27.58
CA VAL A 243 7.89 -8.13 -26.53
C VAL A 243 8.14 -9.41 -25.75
N ASN A 244 8.45 -10.51 -26.44
CA ASN A 244 8.79 -11.80 -25.82
C ASN A 244 10.00 -11.68 -24.89
N ARG A 245 11.07 -11.02 -25.36
CA ARG A 245 12.28 -10.77 -24.57
C ARG A 245 11.94 -10.01 -23.31
N ARG A 246 11.24 -8.88 -23.43
CA ARG A 246 10.92 -8.00 -22.27
C ARG A 246 10.02 -8.70 -21.25
N ILE A 247 8.99 -9.39 -21.69
CA ILE A 247 8.14 -10.18 -20.78
C ILE A 247 8.97 -11.27 -20.08
N ALA A 248 9.80 -12.00 -20.82
CA ALA A 248 10.64 -13.03 -20.25
C ALA A 248 11.62 -12.47 -19.20
N GLU A 249 12.21 -11.30 -19.44
CA GLU A 249 13.11 -10.65 -18.49
C GLU A 249 12.40 -10.22 -17.21
N VAL A 250 11.19 -9.63 -17.31
CA VAL A 250 10.40 -9.25 -16.13
C VAL A 250 10.00 -10.50 -15.33
N VAL A 251 9.55 -11.56 -16.01
CA VAL A 251 9.16 -12.81 -15.35
C VAL A 251 10.34 -13.47 -14.67
N ALA A 252 11.51 -13.54 -15.34
CA ALA A 252 12.74 -14.09 -14.76
C ALA A 252 13.15 -13.29 -13.52
N MET A 253 13.16 -11.96 -13.60
CA MET A 253 13.50 -11.09 -12.47
C MET A 253 12.53 -11.26 -11.30
N SER A 254 11.22 -11.37 -11.58
CA SER A 254 10.21 -11.62 -10.55
C SER A 254 10.41 -12.98 -9.87
N SER A 255 10.76 -14.02 -10.66
CA SER A 255 11.04 -15.37 -10.14
C SER A 255 12.31 -15.44 -9.31
N ASP A 256 13.39 -14.79 -9.76
CA ASP A 256 14.72 -14.93 -9.17
C ASP A 256 14.92 -13.98 -7.96
N LEU A 257 14.36 -12.79 -8.03
CA LEU A 257 14.62 -11.70 -7.08
C LEU A 257 13.36 -11.23 -6.33
N GLY A 258 12.17 -11.70 -6.70
CA GLY A 258 10.90 -11.19 -6.15
C GLY A 258 10.61 -9.74 -6.54
N LYS A 259 11.26 -9.22 -7.58
CA LYS A 259 11.15 -7.84 -8.06
C LYS A 259 10.51 -7.80 -9.44
N GLY A 260 9.78 -6.73 -9.70
CA GLY A 260 9.08 -6.56 -10.98
C GLY A 260 7.79 -7.37 -11.05
N TYR A 261 6.77 -6.74 -11.56
CA TYR A 261 5.46 -7.35 -11.81
C TYR A 261 4.81 -6.74 -13.03
N LEU A 262 3.84 -7.43 -13.59
CA LEU A 262 3.11 -6.98 -14.77
C LEU A 262 1.74 -6.43 -14.37
N PHE A 263 1.43 -5.22 -14.82
CA PHE A 263 0.15 -4.55 -14.59
C PHE A 263 -0.62 -4.44 -15.92
N LYS A 264 -1.79 -5.07 -16.00
CA LYS A 264 -2.61 -5.10 -17.23
C LYS A 264 -3.44 -3.83 -17.36
N SER A 265 -2.84 -2.75 -17.91
CA SER A 265 -3.40 -1.40 -17.94
C SER A 265 -4.74 -1.31 -18.67
N ASP A 266 -4.90 -1.94 -19.84
CA ASP A 266 -6.16 -1.89 -20.57
C ASP A 266 -7.29 -2.63 -19.85
N LEU A 267 -6.99 -3.77 -19.22
CA LEU A 267 -7.96 -4.47 -18.39
C LEU A 267 -8.38 -3.61 -17.18
N ALA A 268 -7.41 -3.00 -16.50
CA ALA A 268 -7.66 -2.11 -15.39
C ALA A 268 -8.61 -0.96 -15.80
N ASN A 269 -8.34 -0.33 -16.95
CA ASN A 269 -9.18 0.74 -17.48
C ASN A 269 -10.58 0.27 -17.92
N ARG A 270 -10.70 -0.96 -18.45
CA ARG A 270 -12.03 -1.53 -18.76
C ARG A 270 -12.87 -1.75 -17.50
N LEU A 271 -12.24 -2.10 -16.40
CA LEU A 271 -12.89 -2.38 -15.11
C LEU A 271 -13.13 -1.12 -14.26
N LEU A 272 -12.60 0.05 -14.64
CA LEU A 272 -12.90 1.29 -13.94
C LEU A 272 -14.41 1.58 -13.88
N PRO A 273 -14.91 2.07 -12.74
CA PRO A 273 -16.28 2.56 -12.65
C PRO A 273 -16.60 3.65 -13.69
N ASP A 274 -17.85 3.67 -14.16
CA ASP A 274 -18.26 4.56 -15.24
C ASP A 274 -18.04 6.05 -14.95
N PHE A 275 -18.11 6.46 -13.69
CA PHE A 275 -17.87 7.86 -13.34
C PHE A 275 -16.42 8.31 -13.59
N TYR A 276 -15.43 7.43 -13.40
CA TYR A 276 -14.05 7.72 -13.78
C TYR A 276 -13.91 7.89 -15.29
N LYS A 277 -14.51 6.98 -16.05
CA LYS A 277 -14.52 7.04 -17.54
C LYS A 277 -15.17 8.31 -18.05
N LYS A 278 -16.33 8.68 -17.47
CA LYS A 278 -17.04 9.93 -17.81
C LYS A 278 -16.23 11.18 -17.45
N ALA A 279 -15.41 11.13 -16.40
CA ALA A 279 -14.52 12.21 -16.02
C ALA A 279 -13.21 12.23 -16.83
N GLY A 280 -13.01 11.31 -17.80
CA GLY A 280 -11.79 11.21 -18.60
C GLY A 280 -10.57 10.72 -17.83
N LEU A 281 -10.77 10.12 -16.66
CA LEU A 281 -9.70 9.60 -15.83
C LEU A 281 -9.31 8.18 -16.25
N LYS A 282 -8.01 7.88 -16.15
CA LYS A 282 -7.42 6.57 -16.46
C LYS A 282 -6.65 6.03 -15.27
N SER A 283 -6.65 4.70 -15.14
CA SER A 283 -5.72 3.99 -14.28
C SER A 283 -4.41 3.81 -15.04
N TYR A 284 -3.44 4.65 -14.76
CA TYR A 284 -2.10 4.55 -15.34
C TYR A 284 -1.24 3.52 -14.61
N ALA A 285 -1.45 3.40 -13.29
CA ALA A 285 -0.67 2.57 -12.39
C ALA A 285 -1.52 2.13 -11.21
N SER A 286 -1.00 1.21 -10.44
CA SER A 286 -1.55 0.80 -9.15
C SER A 286 -0.72 1.37 -7.99
N ASN A 287 -1.02 0.96 -6.77
CA ASN A 287 -0.23 1.27 -5.58
C ASN A 287 0.96 0.30 -5.42
N LEU A 288 1.66 0.42 -4.29
CA LEU A 288 2.84 -0.37 -3.94
C LEU A 288 2.59 -1.90 -4.00
N CYS A 289 1.40 -2.36 -3.61
CA CYS A 289 1.02 -3.77 -3.56
C CYS A 289 0.16 -4.23 -4.77
N THR A 290 -0.08 -3.37 -5.75
CA THR A 290 -0.77 -3.67 -7.03
C THR A 290 -2.27 -4.04 -6.89
N GLU A 291 -2.93 -3.67 -5.78
CA GLU A 291 -4.36 -3.99 -5.56
C GLU A 291 -5.32 -2.85 -5.88
N ILE A 292 -4.84 -1.63 -6.09
CA ILE A 292 -5.70 -0.46 -6.34
C ILE A 292 -5.83 -0.20 -7.82
N ASN A 293 -7.08 -0.10 -8.28
CA ASN A 293 -7.40 0.30 -9.65
C ASN A 293 -8.30 1.55 -9.62
N LEU A 294 -7.68 2.73 -9.62
CA LEU A 294 -8.35 4.02 -9.59
C LEU A 294 -7.77 4.96 -10.64
N GLY A 295 -8.61 5.89 -11.13
CA GLY A 295 -8.18 6.89 -12.12
C GLY A 295 -7.36 8.00 -11.48
N ILE A 296 -6.26 8.37 -12.15
CA ILE A 296 -5.36 9.46 -11.76
C ILE A 296 -5.05 10.34 -12.96
N ASN A 297 -4.53 11.53 -12.70
CA ASN A 297 -3.90 12.41 -13.68
C ASN A 297 -2.89 13.33 -12.95
N LYS A 298 -2.33 14.31 -13.64
CA LYS A 298 -1.35 15.26 -13.06
C LYS A 298 -1.89 16.10 -11.90
N ASP A 299 -3.21 16.25 -11.77
CA ASP A 299 -3.88 17.09 -10.77
C ASP A 299 -4.63 16.23 -9.72
N LEU A 300 -4.66 14.91 -9.91
CA LEU A 300 -5.42 13.98 -9.07
C LEU A 300 -4.62 12.72 -8.74
N ILE A 301 -4.41 12.49 -7.47
CA ILE A 301 -3.84 11.25 -6.93
C ILE A 301 -4.96 10.35 -6.37
N PHE A 302 -4.70 9.05 -6.29
CA PHE A 302 -5.55 8.20 -5.47
C PHE A 302 -4.98 7.98 -4.07
N THR A 303 -5.85 7.68 -3.13
CA THR A 303 -5.49 7.22 -1.79
C THR A 303 -6.33 6.01 -1.40
N CYS A 304 -5.84 5.19 -0.46
CA CYS A 304 -6.53 4.00 0.00
C CYS A 304 -6.53 3.90 1.53
N VAL A 305 -7.66 3.51 2.08
CA VAL A 305 -7.80 3.06 3.46
C VAL A 305 -8.03 1.56 3.44
N LEU A 306 -7.00 0.79 3.80
CA LEU A 306 -7.05 -0.66 3.75
C LEU A 306 -7.64 -1.23 5.05
N LEU A 307 -8.51 -2.22 4.89
CA LEU A 307 -8.96 -3.11 5.97
C LEU A 307 -9.19 -4.52 5.40
N SER A 308 -9.19 -5.52 6.26
CA SER A 308 -9.46 -6.91 5.87
C SER A 308 -10.60 -7.47 6.70
N ILE A 309 -11.48 -8.26 6.07
CA ILE A 309 -12.55 -8.99 6.72
C ILE A 309 -12.05 -10.40 7.05
N ASN A 310 -12.28 -10.87 8.26
CA ASN A 310 -11.92 -12.21 8.69
C ASN A 310 -13.01 -13.20 8.25
N LEU A 311 -12.76 -13.90 7.16
CA LEU A 311 -13.72 -14.89 6.65
C LEU A 311 -13.90 -16.11 7.55
N ALA A 312 -13.01 -16.36 8.52
CA ALA A 312 -13.17 -17.46 9.46
C ALA A 312 -14.29 -17.21 10.50
N ASN A 313 -14.66 -15.96 10.70
CA ASN A 313 -15.76 -15.53 11.57
C ASN A 313 -17.07 -15.32 10.81
N TRP A 314 -17.07 -15.54 9.49
CA TRP A 314 -18.25 -15.41 8.66
C TRP A 314 -19.06 -16.71 8.67
N ASP A 315 -20.30 -16.65 9.14
CA ASP A 315 -21.28 -17.76 9.12
C ASP A 315 -22.10 -17.76 7.83
#